data_b43725391f75409d0cdf7f243825060d
#
_entry.id   b43725391f75409d0cdf7f243825060d
#
_cell.length_a   1.000
_cell.length_b   1.000
_cell.length_c   1.000
_cell.angle_alpha   90.00
_cell.angle_beta   90.00
_cell.angle_gamma   90.00
#
_symmetry.space_group_name_H-M   'P 1'
#
loop_
_entity.id
_entity.type
_entity.pdbx_description
1 polymer ?
#
loop_
_entity_poly.entity_id
_entity_poly.type
_entity_poly.pdbx_seq_one_letter_code
_entity_poly.pdbx_strand_id
1 'polypeptide(L)'
;MAIIPSPSPSHFSRRAHSFNAAAAQYAAHRPSYPPALFDTLEELTGRPLDGSRVVDVGAGTGIGTALLRARGADVIAVEPGDGMAAQFRRTLPDVPLVRGDGNALPLADACADLLTYAQSWHWTDPARAVPEALRVLRPGGALALWWNTSPLDVPWQEAQANRIGCHFGIERPEDRNADADRSALADPSGRLGFTCRTVRWSRHVPVDTHLANLGSHSAFLVQDPATAAAFLAEERTHLLAAFPGGTVEEVYDVELMVAVA
;
A
#
# COMPACT_ATOMS: atom_id res chain seq x y z
N MET A 1 -6.70 -14.87 -28.22
CA MET A 1 -7.03 -13.66 -27.42
C MET A 1 -7.94 -14.14 -26.30
N ALA A 2 -7.35 -14.57 -25.19
CA ALA A 2 -8.08 -15.04 -24.00
C ALA A 2 -8.28 -13.83 -23.08
N ILE A 3 -9.52 -13.43 -22.89
CA ILE A 3 -9.94 -12.41 -21.93
C ILE A 3 -9.76 -13.04 -20.56
N ILE A 4 -8.74 -12.62 -19.81
CA ILE A 4 -8.58 -12.99 -18.41
C ILE A 4 -9.68 -12.26 -17.66
N PRO A 5 -10.63 -12.98 -17.01
CA PRO A 5 -11.70 -12.32 -16.28
C PRO A 5 -11.10 -11.53 -15.12
N SER A 6 -11.45 -10.24 -15.03
CA SER A 6 -11.21 -9.46 -13.81
C SER A 6 -11.71 -10.24 -12.61
N PRO A 7 -10.95 -10.35 -11.51
CA PRO A 7 -11.39 -11.09 -10.34
C PRO A 7 -12.72 -10.53 -9.85
N SER A 8 -13.65 -11.44 -9.55
CA SER A 8 -15.01 -11.07 -9.16
C SER A 8 -15.00 -10.17 -7.90
N PRO A 9 -15.98 -9.26 -7.73
CA PRO A 9 -16.10 -8.40 -6.55
C PRO A 9 -16.01 -9.16 -5.21
N SER A 10 -16.47 -10.41 -5.19
CA SER A 10 -16.40 -11.30 -4.01
C SER A 10 -14.98 -11.72 -3.64
N HIS A 11 -14.04 -11.73 -4.60
CA HIS A 11 -12.64 -12.11 -4.35
C HIS A 11 -11.85 -10.93 -3.75
N PHE A 12 -12.08 -9.72 -4.22
CA PHE A 12 -11.50 -8.50 -3.65
C PHE A 12 -11.97 -8.27 -2.22
N SER A 13 -13.28 -8.42 -1.96
CA SER A 13 -13.86 -8.29 -0.63
C SER A 13 -13.25 -9.27 0.38
N ARG A 14 -13.07 -10.55 0.00
CA ARG A 14 -12.45 -11.55 0.88
C ARG A 14 -11.00 -11.21 1.24
N ARG A 15 -10.19 -10.75 0.28
CA ARG A 15 -8.80 -10.34 0.54
C ARG A 15 -8.74 -9.10 1.43
N ALA A 16 -9.55 -8.09 1.17
CA ALA A 16 -9.63 -6.91 2.02
C ALA A 16 -10.04 -7.26 3.47
N HIS A 17 -10.98 -8.19 3.65
CA HIS A 17 -11.40 -8.64 4.98
C HIS A 17 -10.38 -9.54 5.70
N SER A 18 -9.46 -10.23 4.99
CA SER A 18 -8.43 -11.07 5.61
C SER A 18 -7.47 -10.28 6.50
N PHE A 19 -7.27 -8.99 6.22
CA PHE A 19 -6.43 -8.10 7.03
C PHE A 19 -7.01 -7.79 8.41
N ASN A 20 -8.33 -7.89 8.60
CA ASN A 20 -8.95 -7.57 9.91
C ASN A 20 -8.43 -8.46 11.04
N ALA A 21 -8.26 -9.76 10.80
CA ALA A 21 -7.73 -10.68 11.79
C ALA A 21 -6.21 -10.52 12.01
N ALA A 22 -5.48 -10.02 11.02
CA ALA A 22 -4.04 -9.85 11.05
C ALA A 22 -3.59 -8.42 11.42
N ALA A 23 -4.51 -7.52 11.80
CA ALA A 23 -4.23 -6.10 11.96
C ALA A 23 -3.07 -5.79 12.95
N ALA A 24 -2.98 -6.53 14.06
CA ALA A 24 -1.89 -6.35 15.03
C ALA A 24 -0.52 -6.80 14.46
N GLN A 25 -0.47 -7.93 13.77
CA GLN A 25 0.72 -8.43 13.09
C GLN A 25 1.14 -7.46 11.97
N TYR A 26 0.17 -6.98 11.20
CA TYR A 26 0.37 -5.98 10.16
C TYR A 26 1.03 -4.72 10.72
N ALA A 27 0.48 -4.16 11.80
CA ALA A 27 1.01 -2.96 12.44
C ALA A 27 2.45 -3.14 12.98
N ALA A 28 2.77 -4.35 13.46
CA ALA A 28 4.07 -4.63 14.09
C ALA A 28 5.20 -4.85 13.07
N HIS A 29 4.91 -5.37 11.87
CA HIS A 29 5.94 -5.89 10.97
C HIS A 29 5.99 -5.23 9.58
N ARG A 30 4.90 -4.57 9.15
CA ARG A 30 4.89 -3.88 7.86
C ARG A 30 5.96 -2.78 7.78
N PRO A 31 6.59 -2.63 6.60
CA PRO A 31 7.52 -1.53 6.39
C PRO A 31 6.80 -0.18 6.51
N SER A 32 7.54 0.79 7.02
CA SER A 32 7.18 2.20 6.98
C SER A 32 7.48 2.78 5.59
N TYR A 33 7.61 4.10 5.50
CA TYR A 33 8.04 4.81 4.30
C TYR A 33 9.20 5.75 4.63
N PRO A 34 10.13 6.01 3.70
CA PRO A 34 11.25 6.90 3.94
C PRO A 34 10.81 8.37 3.95
N PRO A 35 11.50 9.25 4.69
CA PRO A 35 11.25 10.70 4.65
C PRO A 35 11.26 11.28 3.23
N ALA A 36 12.16 10.80 2.37
CA ALA A 36 12.29 11.23 0.98
C ALA A 36 11.02 11.02 0.14
N LEU A 37 10.14 10.08 0.50
CA LEU A 37 8.83 9.93 -0.15
C LEU A 37 7.99 11.20 0.02
N PHE A 38 7.96 11.74 1.23
CA PHE A 38 7.15 12.92 1.56
C PHE A 38 7.79 14.20 1.01
N ASP A 39 9.13 14.27 0.96
CA ASP A 39 9.85 15.37 0.29
C ASP A 39 9.49 15.41 -1.21
N THR A 40 9.50 14.25 -1.87
CA THR A 40 9.09 14.10 -3.27
C THR A 40 7.61 14.42 -3.47
N LEU A 41 6.73 14.04 -2.53
CA LEU A 41 5.32 14.35 -2.56
C LEU A 41 5.09 15.87 -2.51
N GLU A 42 5.76 16.58 -1.60
CA GLU A 42 5.70 18.05 -1.50
C GLU A 42 6.23 18.73 -2.77
N GLU A 43 7.33 18.23 -3.35
CA GLU A 43 7.86 18.71 -4.63
C GLU A 43 6.84 18.57 -5.76
N LEU A 44 6.24 17.37 -5.93
CA LEU A 44 5.31 17.09 -7.03
C LEU A 44 3.97 17.82 -6.87
N THR A 45 3.51 18.04 -5.66
CA THR A 45 2.28 18.79 -5.39
C THR A 45 2.51 20.30 -5.40
N GLY A 46 3.77 20.76 -5.32
CA GLY A 46 4.13 22.17 -5.17
C GLY A 46 3.60 22.79 -3.86
N ARG A 47 3.32 21.96 -2.85
CA ARG A 47 2.67 22.37 -1.59
C ARG A 47 3.28 21.63 -0.41
N PRO A 48 3.57 22.31 0.72
CA PRO A 48 4.00 21.67 1.95
C PRO A 48 2.87 20.83 2.54
N LEU A 49 3.23 19.74 3.22
CA LEU A 49 2.29 18.95 4.02
C LEU A 49 1.86 19.68 5.29
N ASP A 50 2.74 20.52 5.84
CA ASP A 50 2.45 21.31 7.04
C ASP A 50 1.23 22.22 6.82
N GLY A 51 0.22 22.07 7.68
CA GLY A 51 -1.05 22.76 7.60
C GLY A 51 -1.98 22.34 6.45
N SER A 52 -1.59 21.39 5.60
CA SER A 52 -2.44 20.86 4.54
C SER A 52 -3.51 19.92 5.11
N ARG A 53 -4.74 20.01 4.59
CA ARG A 53 -5.83 19.07 4.91
C ARG A 53 -5.69 17.84 4.05
N VAL A 54 -5.32 16.73 4.68
CA VAL A 54 -5.05 15.45 4.02
C VAL A 54 -6.13 14.44 4.38
N VAL A 55 -6.62 13.71 3.39
CA VAL A 55 -7.45 12.53 3.60
C VAL A 55 -6.65 11.30 3.22
N ASP A 56 -6.36 10.44 4.21
CA ASP A 56 -5.66 9.16 4.00
C ASP A 56 -6.70 8.04 3.84
N VAL A 57 -6.85 7.52 2.62
CA VAL A 57 -7.91 6.57 2.24
C VAL A 57 -7.38 5.15 2.21
N GLY A 58 -8.09 4.25 2.90
CA GLY A 58 -7.60 2.91 3.20
C GLY A 58 -6.43 2.97 4.17
N ALA A 59 -6.56 3.82 5.21
CA ALA A 59 -5.50 4.14 6.15
C ALA A 59 -4.95 2.93 6.93
N GLY A 60 -5.69 1.82 6.94
CA GLY A 60 -5.28 0.58 7.57
C GLY A 60 -5.04 0.76 9.07
N THR A 61 -3.85 0.40 9.53
CA THR A 61 -3.41 0.58 10.91
C THR A 61 -2.79 1.95 11.22
N GLY A 62 -2.73 2.85 10.20
CA GLY A 62 -2.29 4.23 10.36
C GLY A 62 -0.81 4.50 10.07
N ILE A 63 -0.09 3.61 9.39
CA ILE A 63 1.36 3.79 9.08
C ILE A 63 1.57 5.07 8.25
N GLY A 64 0.85 5.24 7.14
CA GLY A 64 0.92 6.44 6.30
C GLY A 64 0.44 7.68 7.04
N THR A 65 -0.71 7.56 7.71
CA THR A 65 -1.32 8.63 8.51
C THR A 65 -0.36 9.21 9.55
N ALA A 66 0.37 8.36 10.29
CA ALA A 66 1.33 8.81 11.31
C ALA A 66 2.45 9.66 10.71
N LEU A 67 2.95 9.28 9.53
CA LEU A 67 4.02 9.99 8.85
C LEU A 67 3.55 11.33 8.25
N LEU A 68 2.34 11.37 7.68
CA LEU A 68 1.72 12.61 7.21
C LEU A 68 1.53 13.60 8.37
N ARG A 69 1.04 13.12 9.52
CA ARG A 69 0.91 13.93 10.73
C ARG A 69 2.26 14.44 11.26
N ALA A 70 3.29 13.58 11.24
CA ALA A 70 4.65 13.98 11.64
C ALA A 70 5.22 15.11 10.77
N ARG A 71 4.68 15.31 9.56
CA ARG A 71 4.97 16.43 8.66
C ARG A 71 4.06 17.64 8.86
N GLY A 72 3.24 17.66 9.91
CA GLY A 72 2.35 18.80 10.22
C GLY A 72 1.02 18.81 9.49
N ALA A 73 0.68 17.75 8.74
CA ALA A 73 -0.60 17.66 8.05
C ALA A 73 -1.79 17.52 9.02
N ASP A 74 -2.91 18.18 8.70
CA ASP A 74 -4.22 17.94 9.33
C ASP A 74 -4.89 16.76 8.64
N VAL A 75 -4.81 15.57 9.26
CA VAL A 75 -5.19 14.32 8.61
C VAL A 75 -6.51 13.79 9.12
N ILE A 76 -7.40 13.45 8.19
CA ILE A 76 -8.58 12.61 8.40
C ILE A 76 -8.31 11.26 7.74
N ALA A 77 -8.46 10.16 8.48
CA ALA A 77 -8.31 8.81 7.96
C ALA A 77 -9.67 8.23 7.54
N VAL A 78 -9.69 7.49 6.44
CA VAL A 78 -10.85 6.70 5.97
C VAL A 78 -10.44 5.24 5.89
N GLU A 79 -11.17 4.35 6.59
CA GLU A 79 -10.84 2.91 6.61
C GLU A 79 -12.11 2.06 6.64
N PRO A 80 -12.29 1.12 5.68
CA PRO A 80 -13.47 0.25 5.63
C PRO A 80 -13.40 -0.95 6.59
N GLY A 81 -12.20 -1.42 6.99
CA GLY A 81 -12.00 -2.63 7.77
C GLY A 81 -12.18 -2.43 9.29
N ASP A 82 -13.03 -3.22 9.95
CA ASP A 82 -13.27 -3.10 11.41
C ASP A 82 -12.02 -3.36 12.24
N GLY A 83 -11.26 -4.41 11.92
CA GLY A 83 -10.05 -4.79 12.64
C GLY A 83 -8.93 -3.77 12.44
N MET A 84 -8.76 -3.28 11.20
CA MET A 84 -7.81 -2.21 10.88
C MET A 84 -8.17 -0.92 11.61
N ALA A 85 -9.41 -0.49 11.54
CA ALA A 85 -9.91 0.71 12.25
C ALA A 85 -9.76 0.60 13.77
N ALA A 86 -9.99 -0.58 14.34
CA ALA A 86 -9.77 -0.82 15.78
C ALA A 86 -8.29 -0.71 16.15
N GLN A 87 -7.38 -1.23 15.32
CA GLN A 87 -5.94 -1.09 15.53
C GLN A 87 -5.48 0.37 15.34
N PHE A 88 -5.99 1.05 14.31
CA PHE A 88 -5.73 2.48 14.07
C PHE A 88 -6.03 3.34 15.30
N ARG A 89 -7.21 3.16 15.92
CA ARG A 89 -7.61 3.91 17.12
C ARG A 89 -6.72 3.65 18.33
N ARG A 90 -6.04 2.49 18.40
CA ARG A 90 -5.05 2.21 19.46
C ARG A 90 -3.73 2.94 19.23
N THR A 91 -3.30 3.04 17.96
CA THR A 91 -2.02 3.67 17.58
C THR A 91 -2.12 5.18 17.46
N LEU A 92 -3.25 5.69 16.97
CA LEU A 92 -3.49 7.11 16.67
C LEU A 92 -4.84 7.57 17.22
N PRO A 93 -5.04 7.56 18.56
CA PRO A 93 -6.33 7.86 19.18
C PRO A 93 -6.85 9.27 18.88
N ASP A 94 -5.93 10.22 18.63
CA ASP A 94 -6.24 11.64 18.42
C ASP A 94 -6.50 11.99 16.93
N VAL A 95 -6.38 11.01 16.01
CA VAL A 95 -6.65 11.23 14.59
C VAL A 95 -8.11 10.90 14.29
N PRO A 96 -8.87 11.81 13.67
CA PRO A 96 -10.20 11.51 13.17
C PRO A 96 -10.17 10.33 12.20
N LEU A 97 -10.96 9.30 12.51
CA LEU A 97 -11.13 8.12 11.68
C LEU A 97 -12.58 7.93 11.30
N VAL A 98 -12.87 7.99 10.02
CA VAL A 98 -14.20 7.77 9.44
C VAL A 98 -14.26 6.37 8.81
N ARG A 99 -15.38 5.66 9.05
CA ARG A 99 -15.64 4.39 8.36
C ARG A 99 -16.15 4.69 6.95
N GLY A 100 -15.47 4.18 5.93
CA GLY A 100 -15.82 4.49 4.55
C GLY A 100 -15.02 3.69 3.54
N ASP A 101 -15.50 3.75 2.31
CA ASP A 101 -14.93 3.08 1.13
C ASP A 101 -14.39 4.15 0.17
N GLY A 102 -13.22 3.90 -0.42
CA GLY A 102 -12.60 4.79 -1.40
C GLY A 102 -13.39 4.99 -2.70
N ASN A 103 -14.40 4.14 -2.97
CA ASN A 103 -15.31 4.28 -4.10
C ASN A 103 -16.52 5.20 -3.82
N ALA A 104 -16.73 5.61 -2.56
CA ALA A 104 -17.79 6.50 -2.12
C ALA A 104 -17.37 7.14 -0.78
N LEU A 105 -16.59 8.19 -0.86
CA LEU A 105 -16.02 8.83 0.33
C LEU A 105 -17.10 9.57 1.13
N PRO A 106 -17.23 9.29 2.44
CA PRO A 106 -18.22 9.95 3.30
C PRO A 106 -17.74 11.35 3.74
N LEU A 107 -17.36 12.17 2.77
CA LEU A 107 -16.75 13.48 2.96
C LEU A 107 -17.44 14.52 2.06
N ALA A 108 -17.39 15.78 2.46
CA ALA A 108 -17.93 16.87 1.68
C ALA A 108 -17.11 17.14 0.42
N ASP A 109 -17.73 17.81 -0.56
CA ASP A 109 -17.06 18.29 -1.76
C ASP A 109 -16.00 19.34 -1.39
N ALA A 110 -14.91 19.37 -2.15
CA ALA A 110 -13.84 20.36 -2.05
C ALA A 110 -13.34 20.62 -0.61
N CYS A 111 -13.17 19.56 0.18
CA CYS A 111 -12.77 19.67 1.59
C CYS A 111 -11.30 19.33 1.86
N ALA A 112 -10.58 18.71 0.89
CA ALA A 112 -9.19 18.26 1.06
C ALA A 112 -8.23 18.95 0.09
N ASP A 113 -7.01 19.20 0.56
CA ASP A 113 -5.89 19.68 -0.26
C ASP A 113 -5.15 18.52 -0.90
N LEU A 114 -5.16 17.34 -0.25
CA LEU A 114 -4.49 16.13 -0.70
C LEU A 114 -5.32 14.90 -0.31
N LEU A 115 -5.51 13.98 -1.25
CA LEU A 115 -5.94 12.62 -0.98
C LEU A 115 -4.76 11.66 -1.14
N THR A 116 -4.58 10.75 -0.19
CA THR A 116 -3.52 9.74 -0.24
C THR A 116 -4.11 8.33 -0.21
N TYR A 117 -3.52 7.43 -1.01
CA TYR A 117 -3.80 6.00 -1.01
C TYR A 117 -2.48 5.24 -0.84
N ALA A 118 -2.11 5.02 0.40
CA ALA A 118 -0.92 4.26 0.77
C ALA A 118 -1.20 2.75 0.69
N GLN A 119 -0.74 2.06 -0.34
CA GLN A 119 -0.99 0.62 -0.56
C GLN A 119 -2.48 0.26 -0.68
N SER A 120 -3.37 1.20 -1.03
CA SER A 120 -4.81 0.97 -0.93
C SER A 120 -5.59 1.17 -2.23
N TRP A 121 -5.06 1.89 -3.22
CA TRP A 121 -5.75 2.17 -4.48
C TRP A 121 -6.23 0.92 -5.23
N HIS A 122 -5.43 -0.15 -5.23
CA HIS A 122 -5.76 -1.41 -5.90
C HIS A 122 -6.95 -2.16 -5.27
N TRP A 123 -7.51 -1.68 -4.16
CA TRP A 123 -8.75 -2.17 -3.57
C TRP A 123 -9.98 -1.41 -4.05
N THR A 124 -9.80 -0.35 -4.84
CA THR A 124 -10.89 0.48 -5.37
C THR A 124 -11.24 0.08 -6.80
N ASP A 125 -12.39 0.57 -7.25
CA ASP A 125 -12.78 0.62 -8.65
C ASP A 125 -12.43 2.03 -9.18
N PRO A 126 -11.43 2.18 -10.06
CA PRO A 126 -11.04 3.50 -10.56
C PRO A 126 -12.17 4.27 -11.23
N ALA A 127 -13.14 3.58 -11.86
CA ALA A 127 -14.30 4.24 -12.48
C ALA A 127 -15.18 4.98 -11.45
N ARG A 128 -15.11 4.59 -10.19
CA ARG A 128 -15.82 5.21 -9.06
C ARG A 128 -14.89 6.07 -8.21
N ALA A 129 -13.69 5.58 -7.93
CA ALA A 129 -12.74 6.25 -7.03
C ALA A 129 -12.19 7.56 -7.62
N VAL A 130 -11.96 7.63 -8.95
CA VAL A 130 -11.46 8.86 -9.60
C VAL A 130 -12.49 10.00 -9.51
N PRO A 131 -13.78 9.84 -9.86
CA PRO A 131 -14.78 10.88 -9.64
C PRO A 131 -14.91 11.30 -8.18
N GLU A 132 -14.84 10.37 -7.24
CA GLU A 132 -14.90 10.68 -5.80
C GLU A 132 -13.67 11.47 -5.33
N ALA A 133 -12.48 11.09 -5.77
CA ALA A 133 -11.25 11.85 -5.48
C ALA A 133 -11.38 13.29 -5.98
N LEU A 134 -11.80 13.48 -7.24
CA LEU A 134 -11.98 14.80 -7.83
C LEU A 134 -13.09 15.64 -7.13
N ARG A 135 -14.14 15.00 -6.61
CA ARG A 135 -15.19 15.65 -5.85
C ARG A 135 -14.68 16.17 -4.51
N VAL A 136 -13.90 15.37 -3.80
CA VAL A 136 -13.41 15.68 -2.45
C VAL A 136 -12.24 16.67 -2.47
N LEU A 137 -11.41 16.63 -3.51
CA LEU A 137 -10.30 17.55 -3.69
C LEU A 137 -10.81 18.97 -3.98
N ARG A 138 -10.14 19.95 -3.39
CA ARG A 138 -10.28 21.35 -3.77
C ARG A 138 -9.67 21.58 -5.16
N PRO A 139 -10.09 22.63 -5.87
CA PRO A 139 -9.38 23.08 -7.07
C PRO A 139 -7.87 23.28 -6.77
N GLY A 140 -7.02 22.65 -7.56
CA GLY A 140 -5.56 22.61 -7.33
C GLY A 140 -5.12 21.70 -6.18
N GLY A 141 -6.00 20.87 -5.64
CA GLY A 141 -5.65 19.78 -4.75
C GLY A 141 -4.99 18.61 -5.51
N ALA A 142 -4.44 17.64 -4.80
CA ALA A 142 -3.72 16.55 -5.43
C ALA A 142 -4.20 15.17 -4.95
N LEU A 143 -4.13 14.18 -5.85
CA LEU A 143 -4.26 12.76 -5.56
C LEU A 143 -2.87 12.12 -5.59
N ALA A 144 -2.50 11.44 -4.51
CA ALA A 144 -1.24 10.72 -4.40
C ALA A 144 -1.46 9.24 -4.08
N LEU A 145 -0.87 8.39 -4.89
CA LEU A 145 -0.92 6.94 -4.76
C LEU A 145 0.50 6.44 -4.57
N TRP A 146 0.74 5.49 -3.63
CA TRP A 146 2.07 4.88 -3.54
C TRP A 146 2.05 3.44 -3.04
N TRP A 147 3.09 2.71 -3.44
CA TRP A 147 3.31 1.31 -3.07
C TRP A 147 4.78 1.07 -2.74
N ASN A 148 5.05 0.37 -1.64
CA ASN A 148 6.33 -0.31 -1.46
C ASN A 148 6.34 -1.56 -2.35
N THR A 149 7.28 -1.64 -3.27
CA THR A 149 7.52 -2.81 -4.11
C THR A 149 8.90 -3.39 -3.81
N SER A 150 9.08 -4.69 -4.00
CA SER A 150 10.39 -5.32 -3.89
C SER A 150 11.12 -5.18 -5.21
N PRO A 151 12.31 -4.55 -5.25
CA PRO A 151 13.08 -4.44 -6.48
C PRO A 151 13.64 -5.80 -6.91
N LEU A 152 13.67 -6.06 -8.22
CA LEU A 152 14.14 -7.32 -8.80
C LEU A 152 15.64 -7.32 -9.10
N ASP A 153 16.30 -6.20 -8.99
CA ASP A 153 17.76 -6.07 -9.10
C ASP A 153 18.51 -6.42 -7.81
N VAL A 154 17.77 -6.88 -6.78
CA VAL A 154 18.32 -7.41 -5.52
C VAL A 154 18.22 -8.96 -5.56
N PRO A 155 19.33 -9.68 -5.76
CA PRO A 155 19.31 -11.12 -6.12
C PRO A 155 18.55 -12.00 -5.13
N TRP A 156 18.67 -11.77 -3.82
CA TRP A 156 17.98 -12.59 -2.83
C TRP A 156 16.46 -12.33 -2.81
N GLN A 157 16.03 -11.08 -3.06
CA GLN A 157 14.61 -10.71 -3.13
C GLN A 157 13.97 -11.27 -4.40
N GLU A 158 14.67 -11.22 -5.54
CA GLU A 158 14.25 -11.86 -6.77
C GLU A 158 14.09 -13.39 -6.57
N ALA A 159 15.09 -14.04 -5.97
CA ALA A 159 15.03 -15.48 -5.68
C ALA A 159 13.84 -15.83 -4.76
N GLN A 160 13.56 -14.99 -3.74
CA GLN A 160 12.40 -15.15 -2.86
C GLN A 160 11.08 -14.99 -3.64
N ALA A 161 10.97 -13.93 -4.46
CA ALA A 161 9.78 -13.69 -5.29
C ALA A 161 9.50 -14.89 -6.22
N ASN A 162 10.54 -15.47 -6.81
CA ASN A 162 10.44 -16.67 -7.64
C ASN A 162 9.91 -17.88 -6.84
N ARG A 163 10.42 -18.13 -5.63
CA ARG A 163 9.93 -19.22 -4.77
C ARG A 163 8.46 -19.03 -4.40
N ILE A 164 8.05 -17.80 -4.05
CA ILE A 164 6.66 -17.46 -3.74
C ILE A 164 5.77 -17.70 -4.96
N GLY A 165 6.18 -17.22 -6.14
CA GLY A 165 5.45 -17.37 -7.38
C GLY A 165 5.24 -18.84 -7.75
N CYS A 166 6.31 -19.65 -7.70
CA CYS A 166 6.26 -21.08 -7.98
C CYS A 166 5.37 -21.83 -6.96
N HIS A 167 5.48 -21.54 -5.66
CA HIS A 167 4.76 -22.25 -4.62
C HIS A 167 3.25 -21.96 -4.63
N PHE A 168 2.85 -20.71 -4.80
CA PHE A 168 1.46 -20.29 -4.73
C PHE A 168 0.79 -20.10 -6.10
N GLY A 169 1.51 -20.35 -7.20
CA GLY A 169 0.99 -20.11 -8.56
C GLY A 169 0.65 -18.65 -8.83
N ILE A 170 1.44 -17.74 -8.25
CA ILE A 170 1.23 -16.30 -8.39
C ILE A 170 2.11 -15.80 -9.53
N GLU A 171 1.50 -15.29 -10.60
CA GLU A 171 2.24 -14.58 -11.64
C GLU A 171 2.93 -13.35 -11.06
N ARG A 172 4.17 -13.12 -11.47
CA ARG A 172 4.90 -11.94 -11.05
C ARG A 172 4.26 -10.67 -11.58
N PRO A 173 4.34 -9.56 -10.84
CA PRO A 173 3.80 -8.28 -11.32
C PRO A 173 4.36 -7.85 -12.68
N GLU A 174 5.65 -8.10 -12.94
CA GLU A 174 6.30 -7.82 -14.23
C GLU A 174 5.76 -8.68 -15.37
N ASP A 175 5.40 -9.94 -15.11
CA ASP A 175 4.82 -10.81 -16.14
C ASP A 175 3.40 -10.36 -16.54
N ARG A 176 2.73 -9.60 -15.66
CA ARG A 176 1.36 -9.13 -15.90
C ARG A 176 1.28 -7.87 -16.73
N ASN A 177 2.24 -6.94 -16.61
CA ASN A 177 2.14 -5.62 -17.22
C ASN A 177 3.48 -4.91 -17.38
N ALA A 178 4.53 -5.58 -17.87
CA ALA A 178 5.83 -4.96 -18.10
C ALA A 178 5.75 -3.68 -18.97
N ASP A 179 4.74 -3.61 -19.86
CA ASP A 179 4.50 -2.49 -20.77
C ASP A 179 3.22 -1.68 -20.46
N ALA A 180 2.48 -2.01 -19.38
CA ALA A 180 1.25 -1.27 -19.06
C ALA A 180 1.58 0.07 -18.40
N ASP A 181 1.08 1.13 -18.98
CA ASP A 181 1.11 2.45 -18.36
C ASP A 181 0.31 2.41 -17.04
N ARG A 182 1.03 2.53 -15.92
CA ARG A 182 0.42 2.52 -14.58
C ARG A 182 -0.57 3.65 -14.39
N SER A 183 -0.36 4.78 -15.06
CA SER A 183 -1.31 5.90 -15.06
C SER A 183 -2.64 5.49 -15.67
N ALA A 184 -2.61 4.73 -16.78
CA ALA A 184 -3.82 4.20 -17.41
C ALA A 184 -4.53 3.14 -16.55
N LEU A 185 -3.79 2.38 -15.72
CA LEU A 185 -4.39 1.45 -14.76
C LEU A 185 -5.00 2.18 -13.54
N ALA A 186 -4.36 3.27 -13.10
CA ALA A 186 -4.85 4.07 -11.98
C ALA A 186 -6.07 4.92 -12.38
N ASP A 187 -6.09 5.44 -13.60
CA ASP A 187 -7.21 6.18 -14.18
C ASP A 187 -7.46 5.78 -15.65
N PRO A 188 -8.26 4.74 -15.90
CA PRO A 188 -8.63 4.35 -17.26
C PRO A 188 -9.43 5.41 -18.03
N SER A 189 -9.99 6.40 -17.33
CA SER A 189 -10.72 7.52 -17.95
C SER A 189 -9.82 8.61 -18.53
N GLY A 190 -8.54 8.64 -18.12
CA GLY A 190 -7.55 9.63 -18.55
C GLY A 190 -7.82 11.05 -18.06
N ARG A 191 -8.61 11.20 -16.99
CA ARG A 191 -8.94 12.53 -16.41
C ARG A 191 -7.82 13.10 -15.56
N LEU A 192 -6.91 12.24 -15.08
CA LEU A 192 -5.79 12.58 -14.19
C LEU A 192 -4.46 12.40 -14.92
N GLY A 193 -3.67 13.47 -14.96
CA GLY A 193 -2.29 13.42 -15.46
C GLY A 193 -1.32 13.07 -14.33
N PHE A 194 -0.96 11.78 -14.20
CA PHE A 194 -0.03 11.37 -13.17
C PHE A 194 1.43 11.67 -13.53
N THR A 195 2.16 12.24 -12.58
CA THR A 195 3.63 12.26 -12.56
C THR A 195 4.10 11.13 -11.64
N CYS A 196 4.99 10.28 -12.16
CA CYS A 196 5.50 9.13 -11.44
C CYS A 196 6.94 9.37 -10.96
N ARG A 197 7.27 8.89 -9.76
CA ARG A 197 8.64 8.86 -9.20
C ARG A 197 8.84 7.56 -8.44
N THR A 198 10.08 7.10 -8.41
CA THR A 198 10.50 5.96 -7.58
C THR A 198 11.48 6.43 -6.52
N VAL A 199 11.21 6.09 -5.26
CA VAL A 199 12.08 6.40 -4.12
C VAL A 199 12.59 5.10 -3.52
N ARG A 200 13.88 4.79 -3.73
CA ARG A 200 14.53 3.60 -3.16
C ARG A 200 14.95 3.84 -1.71
N TRP A 201 14.70 2.84 -0.87
CA TRP A 201 15.13 2.84 0.53
C TRP A 201 15.33 1.42 1.04
N SER A 202 15.96 1.27 2.19
CA SER A 202 16.12 -0.04 2.83
C SER A 202 15.95 0.05 4.34
N ARG A 203 15.73 -1.13 4.96
CA ARG A 203 15.78 -1.30 6.41
C ARG A 203 16.42 -2.64 6.75
N HIS A 204 17.12 -2.67 7.89
CA HIS A 204 17.66 -3.92 8.44
C HIS A 204 16.71 -4.46 9.49
N VAL A 205 16.29 -5.70 9.34
CA VAL A 205 15.37 -6.36 10.26
C VAL A 205 15.82 -7.81 10.55
N PRO A 206 15.51 -8.36 11.73
CA PRO A 206 15.68 -9.78 11.98
C PRO A 206 14.92 -10.63 10.95
N VAL A 207 15.48 -11.80 10.60
CA VAL A 207 14.83 -12.78 9.68
C VAL A 207 13.39 -13.07 10.12
N ASP A 208 13.13 -13.21 11.42
CA ASP A 208 11.78 -13.48 11.92
C ASP A 208 10.79 -12.30 11.69
N THR A 209 11.29 -11.06 11.76
CA THR A 209 10.49 -9.87 11.42
C THR A 209 10.17 -9.83 9.92
N HIS A 210 11.15 -10.15 9.06
CA HIS A 210 10.94 -10.27 7.62
C HIS A 210 9.88 -11.33 7.28
N LEU A 211 9.98 -12.52 7.86
CA LEU A 211 9.01 -13.60 7.65
C LEU A 211 7.61 -13.24 8.17
N ALA A 212 7.52 -12.53 9.30
CA ALA A 212 6.26 -12.05 9.84
C ALA A 212 5.63 -10.97 8.92
N ASN A 213 6.46 -10.08 8.33
CA ASN A 213 6.00 -9.15 7.30
C ASN A 213 5.48 -9.91 6.08
N LEU A 214 6.26 -10.87 5.55
CA LEU A 214 5.89 -11.69 4.40
C LEU A 214 4.56 -12.41 4.62
N GLY A 215 4.39 -13.10 5.76
CA GLY A 215 3.16 -13.80 6.14
C GLY A 215 1.94 -12.87 6.33
N SER A 216 2.14 -11.57 6.47
CA SER A 216 1.07 -10.57 6.54
C SER A 216 0.55 -10.11 5.17
N HIS A 217 1.15 -10.57 4.07
CA HIS A 217 0.68 -10.26 2.72
C HIS A 217 -0.59 -11.03 2.37
N SER A 218 -1.48 -10.42 1.58
CA SER A 218 -2.74 -11.05 1.18
C SER A 218 -2.56 -12.41 0.50
N ALA A 219 -1.44 -12.60 -0.21
CA ALA A 219 -1.09 -13.85 -0.84
C ALA A 219 -0.97 -15.01 0.16
N PHE A 220 -0.50 -14.75 1.38
CA PHE A 220 -0.37 -15.72 2.45
C PHE A 220 -1.65 -15.82 3.30
N LEU A 221 -2.32 -14.71 3.57
CA LEU A 221 -3.52 -14.66 4.41
C LEU A 221 -4.73 -15.41 3.82
N VAL A 222 -4.73 -15.65 2.51
CA VAL A 222 -5.80 -16.43 1.84
C VAL A 222 -5.48 -17.92 1.70
N GLN A 223 -4.27 -18.35 2.09
CA GLN A 223 -3.83 -19.75 2.02
C GLN A 223 -4.29 -20.53 3.25
N ASP A 224 -4.24 -21.85 3.14
CA ASP A 224 -4.32 -22.73 4.31
C ASP A 224 -3.19 -22.39 5.29
N PRO A 225 -3.46 -22.21 6.59
CA PRO A 225 -2.46 -21.80 7.58
C PRO A 225 -1.26 -22.77 7.68
N ALA A 226 -1.47 -24.07 7.53
CA ALA A 226 -0.38 -25.06 7.58
C ALA A 226 0.53 -24.94 6.34
N THR A 227 -0.05 -24.72 5.16
CA THR A 227 0.69 -24.51 3.91
C THR A 227 1.53 -23.22 3.99
N ALA A 228 0.94 -22.12 4.46
CA ALA A 228 1.65 -20.87 4.65
C ALA A 228 2.81 -21.00 5.66
N ALA A 229 2.57 -21.67 6.79
CA ALA A 229 3.58 -21.90 7.83
C ALA A 229 4.74 -22.79 7.33
N ALA A 230 4.45 -23.85 6.56
CA ALA A 230 5.47 -24.70 5.98
C ALA A 230 6.38 -23.93 5.02
N PHE A 231 5.80 -23.12 4.12
CA PHE A 231 6.57 -22.28 3.23
C PHE A 231 7.48 -21.28 3.99
N LEU A 232 6.95 -20.62 5.02
CA LEU A 232 7.72 -19.66 5.82
C LEU A 232 8.88 -20.35 6.58
N ALA A 233 8.72 -21.61 6.99
CA ALA A 233 9.78 -22.38 7.63
C ALA A 233 10.91 -22.75 6.64
N GLU A 234 10.57 -23.12 5.40
CA GLU A 234 11.54 -23.35 4.33
C GLU A 234 12.26 -22.05 3.97
N GLU A 235 11.51 -20.98 3.81
CA GLU A 235 12.05 -19.65 3.48
C GLU A 235 13.02 -19.16 4.56
N ARG A 236 12.73 -19.42 5.83
CA ARG A 236 13.64 -19.15 6.95
C ARG A 236 15.02 -19.83 6.75
N THR A 237 15.04 -21.05 6.28
CA THR A 237 16.28 -21.78 6.00
C THR A 237 17.08 -21.11 4.89
N HIS A 238 16.40 -20.71 3.80
CA HIS A 238 17.04 -19.98 2.69
C HIS A 238 17.63 -18.64 3.15
N LEU A 239 16.86 -17.87 3.94
CA LEU A 239 17.30 -16.58 4.45
C LEU A 239 18.49 -16.70 5.42
N LEU A 240 18.50 -17.68 6.32
CA LEU A 240 19.63 -17.91 7.23
C LEU A 240 20.89 -18.39 6.51
N ALA A 241 20.73 -19.10 5.38
CA ALA A 241 21.87 -19.45 4.53
C ALA A 241 22.46 -18.22 3.82
N ALA A 242 21.62 -17.30 3.37
CA ALA A 242 22.04 -16.06 2.73
C ALA A 242 22.53 -15.01 3.75
N PHE A 243 21.95 -14.98 4.94
CA PHE A 243 22.22 -14.02 6.02
C PHE A 243 22.55 -14.75 7.34
N PRO A 244 23.76 -15.33 7.49
CA PRO A 244 24.11 -16.10 8.68
C PRO A 244 24.05 -15.29 10.00
N GLY A 245 24.14 -13.96 9.90
CA GLY A 245 23.98 -13.05 11.04
C GLY A 245 22.52 -12.84 11.50
N GLY A 246 21.55 -13.49 10.84
CA GLY A 246 20.14 -13.42 11.21
C GLY A 246 19.45 -12.07 10.95
N THR A 247 20.10 -11.15 10.23
CA THR A 247 19.57 -9.83 9.87
C THR A 247 19.51 -9.70 8.35
N VAL A 248 18.35 -9.29 7.84
CA VAL A 248 18.09 -9.11 6.42
C VAL A 248 18.04 -7.61 6.13
N GLU A 249 18.67 -7.17 5.05
CA GLU A 249 18.42 -5.86 4.47
C GLU A 249 17.26 -5.98 3.48
N GLU A 250 16.07 -5.52 3.91
CA GLU A 250 14.92 -5.37 3.01
C GLU A 250 15.08 -4.09 2.20
N VAL A 251 15.18 -4.21 0.89
CA VAL A 251 15.21 -3.08 -0.06
C VAL A 251 13.82 -2.90 -0.66
N TYR A 252 13.39 -1.65 -0.76
CA TYR A 252 12.10 -1.28 -1.34
C TYR A 252 12.25 -0.16 -2.36
N ASP A 253 11.48 -0.24 -3.42
CA ASP A 253 11.16 0.88 -4.28
C ASP A 253 9.75 1.37 -3.93
N VAL A 254 9.65 2.61 -3.43
CA VAL A 254 8.35 3.26 -3.28
C VAL A 254 7.99 3.91 -4.59
N GLU A 255 6.98 3.35 -5.24
CA GLU A 255 6.42 3.92 -6.45
C GLU A 255 5.37 4.95 -6.07
N LEU A 256 5.66 6.21 -6.36
CA LEU A 256 4.78 7.36 -6.10
C LEU A 256 4.20 7.87 -7.41
N MET A 257 2.89 8.06 -7.43
CA MET A 257 2.13 8.67 -8.52
C MET A 257 1.33 9.84 -7.96
N VAL A 258 1.48 11.03 -8.54
CA VAL A 258 0.79 12.25 -8.12
C VAL A 258 0.09 12.88 -9.31
N ALA A 259 -1.17 13.24 -9.13
CA ALA A 259 -1.95 14.04 -10.08
C ALA A 259 -2.53 15.27 -9.37
N VAL A 260 -2.35 16.46 -9.96
CA VAL A 260 -2.97 17.69 -9.47
C VAL A 260 -4.30 17.89 -10.21
N ALA A 261 -5.39 18.14 -9.45
CA ALA A 261 -6.76 18.26 -9.96
C ALA A 261 -7.12 19.68 -10.43
#